data_4f8ff6826c94d37bb8ed5de67f730ca5
#
_entry.id   4f8ff6826c94d37bb8ed5de67f730ca5
#
_cell.length_a   1.000
_cell.length_b   1.000
_cell.length_c   1.000
_cell.angle_alpha   90.00
_cell.angle_beta   90.00
_cell.angle_gamma   90.00
#
_symmetry.space_group_name_H-M   'P 1'
#
loop_
_entity.id
_entity.type
_entity.pdbx_description
1 polymer ?
#
loop_
_entity_poly.entity_id
_entity_poly.type
_entity_poly.pdbx_seq_one_letter_code
_entity_poly.pdbx_strand_id
1 'polypeptide(L)'
;MAKNRYIGEYPVIGIRPIIDGRRGPMQLRESLEDQVMAMAEAAKKLFEENLYYSNGEPVKVVMADTSIGRVPESAACAEKFKREGVAITLSVTPCWCYGSETMDMDPMTIKGVWGFNGTERPGAVYLASVLATHAQKGLPAFGIYGHEVQDRDQVTEIPDDVKEKLLRFGRAAVAVATMRGKSYLQIGSVTMGIGGSIMDQNFMEEYLGLRVESVDEVEILRRMEEGIYDHEAYEKALAWTKEHCKEGRDDNPEYVDFLGEKRRIKFTKEEKEKQWEFTIKMYCIIKDLIQGNKNLPAGFIEESVGHNAIAAGFQGQRQWTDHWPNCDYPEAVLNSSFDFEGPKEPMVFATENDVLNGLGMLFMELLTNRAQIFADVRTYWSPEATKRVTGYDFEGKAAENGGIIHLLNSGAACLDACGECTDENGNAVMKKWWEVTDEDIKKMTDATVWCEAGFDNFRGGGFSSHFVTRAEMPATMIRLNLVKGLGPVLQIAEGWTVKLPEEVTDTLMERTNPTWPCTWFTPRCDGKAGSPFESAYSVMQNWGANHGAISYGHVGADLITLCSMLRIPVCMHNVPEQDIFRPAAWNAFGMDKEGQDYRACAAYGPMYKNI
;
A
#
# COMPACT_ATOMS: atom_id res chain seq x y z
N MET A 1 -1.41 15.11 -19.04
CA MET A 1 -0.30 14.21 -18.65
C MET A 1 -0.22 14.24 -17.14
N ALA A 2 -0.35 13.11 -16.48
CA ALA A 2 -0.14 13.03 -15.04
C ALA A 2 1.29 13.51 -14.73
N LYS A 3 1.42 14.41 -13.75
CA LYS A 3 2.71 14.97 -13.36
C LYS A 3 3.42 13.92 -12.52
N ASN A 4 4.59 13.43 -12.97
CA ASN A 4 5.36 12.52 -12.14
C ASN A 4 5.74 13.20 -10.83
N ARG A 5 5.29 12.64 -9.70
CA ARG A 5 5.58 13.14 -8.35
C ARG A 5 7.03 12.85 -7.95
N TYR A 6 7.60 11.76 -8.44
CA TYR A 6 8.94 11.34 -8.06
C TYR A 6 10.01 11.80 -9.05
N ILE A 7 11.21 12.06 -8.52
CA ILE A 7 12.41 12.20 -9.32
C ILE A 7 12.92 10.79 -9.66
N GLY A 8 13.25 10.57 -10.92
CA GLY A 8 13.63 9.27 -11.46
C GLY A 8 12.53 8.63 -12.31
N GLU A 9 12.88 7.56 -12.98
CA GLU A 9 11.96 6.83 -13.85
C GLU A 9 11.24 5.72 -13.06
N TYR A 10 10.03 5.36 -13.51
CA TYR A 10 9.33 4.20 -13.03
C TYR A 10 9.97 2.90 -13.56
N PRO A 11 9.81 1.76 -12.85
CA PRO A 11 10.41 0.49 -13.26
C PRO A 11 9.83 -0.03 -14.57
N VAL A 12 10.66 -0.60 -15.41
CA VAL A 12 10.27 -1.18 -16.70
C VAL A 12 10.19 -2.71 -16.60
N ILE A 13 9.17 -3.31 -17.22
CA ILE A 13 9.05 -4.76 -17.37
C ILE A 13 9.74 -5.18 -18.68
N GLY A 14 10.63 -6.16 -18.60
CA GLY A 14 11.31 -6.74 -19.77
C GLY A 14 10.79 -8.15 -20.07
N ILE A 15 10.31 -8.38 -21.29
CA ILE A 15 9.86 -9.70 -21.74
C ILE A 15 10.98 -10.40 -22.51
N ARG A 16 11.27 -11.64 -22.12
CA ARG A 16 12.33 -12.49 -22.67
C ARG A 16 11.70 -13.67 -23.40
N PRO A 17 11.57 -13.63 -24.73
CA PRO A 17 11.08 -14.76 -25.53
C PRO A 17 12.15 -15.85 -25.62
N ILE A 18 11.90 -16.99 -24.97
CA ILE A 18 12.87 -18.11 -24.87
C ILE A 18 12.54 -19.20 -25.86
N ILE A 19 13.53 -19.63 -26.61
CA ILE A 19 13.37 -20.58 -27.72
C ILE A 19 14.41 -21.69 -27.66
N ASP A 20 14.10 -22.86 -28.25
CA ASP A 20 15.08 -23.91 -28.48
C ASP A 20 16.18 -23.41 -29.42
N GLY A 21 17.40 -23.33 -28.89
CA GLY A 21 18.55 -22.79 -29.65
C GLY A 21 19.12 -23.70 -30.70
N ARG A 22 18.56 -24.92 -30.91
CA ARG A 22 19.08 -25.88 -31.88
C ARG A 22 18.71 -25.47 -33.30
N ARG A 23 19.73 -25.26 -34.10
CA ARG A 23 19.63 -25.05 -35.56
C ARG A 23 20.14 -26.29 -36.27
N GLY A 24 19.88 -26.43 -37.51
CA GLY A 24 20.41 -27.54 -38.29
C GLY A 24 19.42 -28.06 -39.32
N PRO A 25 19.61 -29.29 -39.85
CA PRO A 25 18.78 -29.81 -40.95
C PRO A 25 17.27 -29.83 -40.64
N MET A 26 16.90 -29.94 -39.36
CA MET A 26 15.50 -30.00 -38.93
C MET A 26 14.87 -28.62 -38.76
N GLN A 27 15.63 -27.54 -38.84
CA GLN A 27 15.16 -26.15 -38.66
C GLN A 27 14.26 -25.98 -37.43
N LEU A 28 14.64 -26.58 -36.30
CA LEU A 28 13.81 -26.65 -35.10
C LEU A 28 13.51 -25.27 -34.56
N ARG A 29 14.54 -24.44 -34.39
CA ARG A 29 14.39 -23.06 -33.93
C ARG A 29 13.49 -22.26 -34.86
N GLU A 30 13.77 -22.30 -36.14
CA GLU A 30 13.03 -21.56 -37.17
C GLU A 30 11.54 -21.92 -37.15
N SER A 31 11.20 -23.16 -36.86
CA SER A 31 9.80 -23.62 -36.76
C SER A 31 9.03 -23.11 -35.56
N LEU A 32 9.72 -22.47 -34.60
CA LEU A 32 9.15 -22.00 -33.30
C LEU A 32 9.22 -20.48 -33.14
N GLU A 33 9.95 -19.77 -34.02
CA GLU A 33 10.23 -18.34 -33.87
C GLU A 33 8.94 -17.52 -33.78
N ASP A 34 8.03 -17.69 -34.71
CA ASP A 34 6.75 -16.97 -34.74
C ASP A 34 5.91 -17.24 -33.47
N GLN A 35 5.92 -18.49 -33.01
CA GLN A 35 5.15 -18.90 -31.84
C GLN A 35 5.67 -18.25 -30.57
N VAL A 36 6.98 -18.23 -30.34
CA VAL A 36 7.56 -17.63 -29.13
C VAL A 36 7.39 -16.11 -29.12
N MET A 37 7.55 -15.48 -30.29
CA MET A 37 7.35 -14.03 -30.39
C MET A 37 5.89 -13.65 -30.19
N ALA A 38 4.94 -14.40 -30.75
CA ALA A 38 3.51 -14.18 -30.54
C ALA A 38 3.11 -14.32 -29.04
N MET A 39 3.66 -15.31 -28.35
CA MET A 39 3.46 -15.49 -26.90
C MET A 39 4.02 -14.30 -26.10
N ALA A 40 5.20 -13.80 -26.46
CA ALA A 40 5.81 -12.64 -25.83
C ALA A 40 5.00 -11.36 -26.04
N GLU A 41 4.52 -11.13 -27.25
CA GLU A 41 3.64 -9.98 -27.58
C GLU A 41 2.31 -10.07 -26.84
N ALA A 42 1.71 -11.26 -26.70
CA ALA A 42 0.48 -11.43 -25.91
C ALA A 42 0.69 -11.06 -24.44
N ALA A 43 1.83 -11.48 -23.83
CA ALA A 43 2.17 -11.10 -22.46
C ALA A 43 2.43 -9.60 -22.32
N LYS A 44 3.14 -8.99 -23.28
CA LYS A 44 3.38 -7.54 -23.32
C LYS A 44 2.07 -6.77 -23.34
N LYS A 45 1.19 -7.11 -24.28
CA LYS A 45 -0.13 -6.49 -24.42
C LYS A 45 -0.96 -6.62 -23.13
N LEU A 46 -0.97 -7.81 -22.50
CA LEU A 46 -1.66 -8.04 -21.25
C LEU A 46 -1.19 -7.06 -20.15
N PHE A 47 0.11 -6.85 -20.02
CA PHE A 47 0.66 -5.94 -19.02
C PHE A 47 0.36 -4.48 -19.35
N GLU A 48 0.57 -4.03 -20.58
CA GLU A 48 0.34 -2.64 -20.98
C GLU A 48 -1.14 -2.23 -20.88
N GLU A 49 -2.08 -3.16 -21.07
CA GLU A 49 -3.51 -2.89 -20.95
C GLU A 49 -4.05 -2.91 -19.51
N ASN A 50 -3.35 -3.59 -18.58
CA ASN A 50 -3.93 -3.87 -17.26
C ASN A 50 -3.09 -3.38 -16.08
N LEU A 51 -1.83 -3.00 -16.29
CA LEU A 51 -0.95 -2.53 -15.23
C LEU A 51 -0.68 -1.04 -15.35
N TYR A 52 -0.72 -0.37 -14.22
CA TYR A 52 -0.51 1.08 -14.13
C TYR A 52 0.50 1.39 -13.02
N TYR A 53 1.29 2.42 -13.24
CA TYR A 53 2.08 3.05 -12.18
C TYR A 53 1.19 3.86 -11.23
N SER A 54 1.75 4.26 -10.10
CA SER A 54 1.02 5.09 -9.12
C SER A 54 0.59 6.46 -9.69
N ASN A 55 1.27 6.96 -10.72
CA ASN A 55 0.89 8.19 -11.43
C ASN A 55 -0.26 8.01 -12.46
N GLY A 56 -0.82 6.81 -12.59
CA GLY A 56 -1.92 6.51 -13.52
C GLY A 56 -1.50 6.21 -14.96
N GLU A 57 -0.20 6.26 -15.30
CA GLU A 57 0.28 5.90 -16.62
C GLU A 57 0.40 4.36 -16.76
N PRO A 58 0.10 3.79 -17.94
CA PRO A 58 0.34 2.38 -18.20
C PRO A 58 1.81 1.99 -18.00
N VAL A 59 2.04 0.79 -17.48
CA VAL A 59 3.39 0.29 -17.24
C VAL A 59 4.14 0.11 -18.56
N LYS A 60 5.36 0.66 -18.65
CA LYS A 60 6.25 0.47 -19.80
C LYS A 60 6.74 -0.96 -19.87
N VAL A 61 6.53 -1.62 -21.02
CA VAL A 61 7.00 -2.98 -21.29
C VAL A 61 7.91 -2.98 -22.49
N VAL A 62 9.09 -3.58 -22.38
CA VAL A 62 10.04 -3.78 -23.48
C VAL A 62 10.29 -5.26 -23.71
N MET A 63 10.66 -5.62 -24.93
CA MET A 63 11.03 -7.00 -25.28
C MET A 63 12.49 -7.09 -25.71
N ALA A 64 13.09 -8.27 -25.61
CA ALA A 64 14.34 -8.55 -26.28
C ALA A 64 14.20 -8.35 -27.80
N ASP A 65 15.28 -7.93 -28.47
CA ASP A 65 15.27 -7.68 -29.93
C ASP A 65 15.09 -8.96 -30.75
N THR A 66 15.48 -10.09 -30.18
CA THR A 66 15.37 -11.41 -30.79
C THR A 66 14.93 -12.45 -29.77
N SER A 67 14.45 -13.59 -30.23
CA SER A 67 14.29 -14.75 -29.36
C SER A 67 15.63 -15.20 -28.77
N ILE A 68 15.61 -15.77 -27.57
CA ILE A 68 16.80 -16.12 -26.78
C ILE A 68 16.93 -17.65 -26.71
N GLY A 69 17.86 -18.20 -27.46
CA GLY A 69 18.13 -19.64 -27.47
C GLY A 69 19.51 -20.02 -26.95
N ARG A 70 20.40 -19.05 -26.79
CA ARG A 70 21.80 -19.25 -26.38
C ARG A 70 22.35 -18.06 -25.60
N VAL A 71 23.54 -18.25 -25.00
CA VAL A 71 24.24 -17.24 -24.19
C VAL A 71 24.43 -15.89 -24.90
N PRO A 72 24.85 -15.80 -26.18
CA PRO A 72 25.05 -14.51 -26.84
C PRO A 72 23.75 -13.66 -26.91
N GLU A 73 22.62 -14.30 -27.20
CA GLU A 73 21.31 -13.63 -27.25
C GLU A 73 20.84 -13.22 -25.86
N SER A 74 21.10 -14.06 -24.85
CA SER A 74 20.81 -13.72 -23.45
C SER A 74 21.64 -12.53 -22.98
N ALA A 75 22.92 -12.46 -23.36
CA ALA A 75 23.80 -11.34 -23.04
C ALA A 75 23.35 -10.03 -23.73
N ALA A 76 23.00 -10.10 -25.02
CA ALA A 76 22.48 -8.94 -25.75
C ALA A 76 21.16 -8.42 -25.16
N CYS A 77 20.27 -9.33 -24.74
CA CYS A 77 19.04 -8.97 -24.01
C CYS A 77 19.36 -8.27 -22.69
N ALA A 78 20.27 -8.80 -21.88
CA ALA A 78 20.66 -8.22 -20.60
C ALA A 78 21.25 -6.79 -20.79
N GLU A 79 22.08 -6.59 -21.81
CA GLU A 79 22.63 -5.26 -22.13
C GLU A 79 21.56 -4.27 -22.57
N LYS A 80 20.60 -4.69 -23.40
CA LYS A 80 19.43 -3.87 -23.77
C LYS A 80 18.63 -3.51 -22.53
N PHE A 81 18.29 -4.47 -21.70
CA PHE A 81 17.44 -4.28 -20.53
C PHE A 81 18.08 -3.34 -19.50
N LYS A 82 19.40 -3.41 -19.34
CA LYS A 82 20.13 -2.47 -18.49
C LYS A 82 20.00 -1.02 -18.99
N ARG A 83 20.09 -0.80 -20.33
CA ARG A 83 19.91 0.55 -20.91
C ARG A 83 18.48 1.06 -20.81
N GLU A 84 17.49 0.16 -20.86
CA GLU A 84 16.07 0.49 -20.78
C GLU A 84 15.54 0.62 -19.34
N GLY A 85 16.38 0.41 -18.32
CA GLY A 85 15.97 0.50 -16.91
C GLY A 85 15.05 -0.65 -16.46
N VAL A 86 15.17 -1.83 -17.07
CA VAL A 86 14.36 -3.01 -16.69
C VAL A 86 14.69 -3.45 -15.28
N ALA A 87 13.67 -3.48 -14.42
CA ALA A 87 13.75 -3.96 -13.04
C ALA A 87 13.00 -5.29 -12.83
N ILE A 88 12.16 -5.67 -13.78
CA ILE A 88 11.29 -6.84 -13.72
C ILE A 88 11.44 -7.61 -15.02
N THR A 89 11.64 -8.93 -14.96
CA THR A 89 11.74 -9.76 -16.15
C THR A 89 10.69 -10.87 -16.16
N LEU A 90 10.09 -11.09 -17.33
CA LEU A 90 9.26 -12.25 -17.61
C LEU A 90 9.86 -13.04 -18.76
N SER A 91 10.35 -14.24 -18.49
CA SER A 91 10.74 -15.21 -19.51
C SER A 91 9.51 -16.01 -19.95
N VAL A 92 9.24 -16.07 -21.24
CA VAL A 92 8.11 -16.84 -21.80
C VAL A 92 8.63 -17.89 -22.78
N THR A 93 8.07 -19.09 -22.76
CA THR A 93 8.49 -20.15 -23.68
C THR A 93 7.38 -21.16 -24.00
N PRO A 94 7.17 -21.48 -25.27
CA PRO A 94 6.29 -22.57 -25.67
C PRO A 94 6.98 -23.94 -25.71
N CYS A 95 8.30 -24.03 -25.46
CA CYS A 95 9.09 -25.22 -25.74
C CYS A 95 10.25 -25.42 -24.77
N TRP A 96 10.96 -26.55 -24.90
CA TRP A 96 12.26 -26.76 -24.28
C TRP A 96 13.29 -25.70 -24.69
N CYS A 97 14.17 -25.34 -23.76
CA CYS A 97 15.35 -24.53 -24.02
C CYS A 97 16.47 -24.84 -23.00
N TYR A 98 17.63 -24.24 -23.20
CA TYR A 98 18.80 -24.41 -22.33
C TYR A 98 18.73 -23.44 -21.14
N GLY A 99 18.28 -23.93 -19.98
CA GLY A 99 17.97 -23.11 -18.82
C GLY A 99 19.10 -22.20 -18.34
N SER A 100 20.29 -22.75 -18.07
CA SER A 100 21.43 -21.98 -17.57
C SER A 100 22.02 -20.99 -18.58
N GLU A 101 21.80 -21.23 -19.89
CA GLU A 101 22.30 -20.36 -20.95
C GLU A 101 21.37 -19.16 -21.23
N THR A 102 20.09 -19.31 -20.92
CA THR A 102 19.05 -18.34 -21.31
C THR A 102 18.38 -17.65 -20.15
N MET A 103 18.62 -18.07 -18.91
CA MET A 103 18.02 -17.46 -17.71
C MET A 103 18.47 -16.01 -17.51
N ASP A 104 17.67 -15.26 -16.78
CA ASP A 104 18.05 -13.95 -16.30
C ASP A 104 19.00 -14.09 -15.09
N MET A 105 20.23 -13.62 -15.24
CA MET A 105 21.28 -13.70 -14.22
C MET A 105 21.41 -12.45 -13.35
N ASP A 106 20.68 -11.37 -13.64
CA ASP A 106 20.77 -10.13 -12.86
C ASP A 106 20.16 -10.36 -11.45
N PRO A 107 20.92 -10.20 -10.36
CA PRO A 107 20.41 -10.41 -9.00
C PRO A 107 19.38 -9.33 -8.59
N MET A 108 19.33 -8.21 -9.28
CA MET A 108 18.51 -7.05 -8.93
C MET A 108 17.15 -7.01 -9.63
N THR A 109 16.92 -7.87 -10.61
CA THR A 109 15.61 -7.98 -11.27
C THR A 109 14.69 -8.94 -10.55
N ILE A 110 13.40 -8.63 -10.53
CA ILE A 110 12.33 -9.53 -10.06
C ILE A 110 11.94 -10.43 -11.24
N LYS A 111 11.91 -11.74 -11.04
CA LYS A 111 11.87 -12.73 -12.12
C LYS A 111 10.58 -13.55 -12.13
N GLY A 112 9.89 -13.55 -13.27
CA GLY A 112 8.83 -14.47 -13.61
C GLY A 112 9.22 -15.36 -14.79
N VAL A 113 8.68 -16.58 -14.83
CA VAL A 113 8.84 -17.52 -15.94
C VAL A 113 7.49 -18.12 -16.25
N TRP A 114 7.00 -17.92 -17.47
CA TRP A 114 5.78 -18.52 -17.97
C TRP A 114 6.10 -19.61 -19.00
N GLY A 115 5.82 -20.87 -18.63
CA GLY A 115 5.90 -22.04 -19.48
C GLY A 115 4.52 -22.37 -20.05
N PHE A 116 4.42 -22.50 -21.39
CA PHE A 116 3.20 -22.89 -22.07
C PHE A 116 2.82 -24.35 -21.76
N ASN A 117 1.57 -24.60 -21.41
CA ASN A 117 1.06 -25.96 -21.17
C ASN A 117 0.54 -26.56 -22.50
N GLY A 118 1.47 -26.96 -23.37
CA GLY A 118 1.16 -27.59 -24.66
C GLY A 118 1.64 -29.02 -24.75
N THR A 119 1.02 -29.81 -25.64
CA THR A 119 1.29 -31.25 -25.81
C THR A 119 2.50 -31.55 -26.69
N GLU A 120 2.68 -30.77 -27.77
CA GLU A 120 3.69 -31.06 -28.79
C GLU A 120 5.12 -30.66 -28.35
N ARG A 121 5.24 -29.50 -27.73
CA ARG A 121 6.51 -28.90 -27.31
C ARG A 121 6.31 -28.18 -25.98
N PRO A 122 6.21 -28.93 -24.88
CA PRO A 122 5.77 -28.37 -23.61
C PRO A 122 6.79 -27.41 -23.01
N GLY A 123 6.38 -26.17 -22.76
CA GLY A 123 7.15 -25.19 -22.03
C GLY A 123 7.39 -25.57 -20.56
N ALA A 124 6.61 -26.51 -20.02
CA ALA A 124 6.76 -27.05 -18.68
C ALA A 124 8.16 -27.62 -18.41
N VAL A 125 8.78 -28.28 -19.40
CA VAL A 125 10.11 -28.88 -19.23
C VAL A 125 11.19 -27.82 -19.02
N TYR A 126 11.12 -26.72 -19.79
CA TYR A 126 11.98 -25.56 -19.56
C TYR A 126 11.67 -24.88 -18.22
N LEU A 127 10.39 -24.63 -17.97
CA LEU A 127 9.94 -24.00 -16.73
C LEU A 127 10.52 -24.70 -15.49
N ALA A 128 10.36 -26.02 -15.39
CA ALA A 128 10.88 -26.79 -14.27
C ALA A 128 12.42 -26.72 -14.18
N SER A 129 13.10 -26.87 -15.30
CA SER A 129 14.57 -26.81 -15.37
C SER A 129 15.13 -25.44 -14.99
N VAL A 130 14.55 -24.35 -15.51
CA VAL A 130 15.06 -23.01 -15.24
C VAL A 130 14.75 -22.55 -13.82
N LEU A 131 13.58 -22.91 -13.27
CA LEU A 131 13.25 -22.62 -11.86
C LEU A 131 14.21 -23.34 -10.91
N ALA A 132 14.55 -24.59 -11.18
CA ALA A 132 15.57 -25.31 -10.41
C ALA A 132 16.96 -24.65 -10.53
N THR A 133 17.30 -24.14 -11.72
CA THR A 133 18.57 -23.43 -11.94
C THR A 133 18.59 -22.08 -11.20
N HIS A 134 17.48 -21.35 -11.20
CA HIS A 134 17.31 -20.14 -10.40
C HIS A 134 17.45 -20.40 -8.90
N ALA A 135 16.81 -21.44 -8.39
CA ALA A 135 16.90 -21.86 -6.99
C ALA A 135 18.36 -22.18 -6.60
N GLN A 136 19.08 -22.94 -7.42
CA GLN A 136 20.48 -23.30 -7.19
C GLN A 136 21.41 -22.09 -7.13
N LYS A 137 21.09 -21.02 -7.85
CA LYS A 137 21.89 -19.77 -7.89
C LYS A 137 21.47 -18.74 -6.85
N GLY A 138 20.47 -19.01 -6.03
CA GLY A 138 19.94 -18.03 -5.05
C GLY A 138 19.20 -16.85 -5.69
N LEU A 139 18.67 -17.03 -6.90
CA LEU A 139 17.92 -16.04 -7.68
C LEU A 139 16.45 -16.49 -7.82
N PRO A 140 15.63 -16.45 -6.76
CA PRO A 140 14.29 -17.00 -6.81
C PRO A 140 13.43 -16.37 -7.91
N ALA A 141 12.63 -17.21 -8.57
CA ALA A 141 11.75 -16.83 -9.65
C ALA A 141 10.34 -17.39 -9.44
N PHE A 142 9.34 -16.67 -9.93
CA PHE A 142 7.94 -17.06 -9.93
C PHE A 142 7.65 -17.95 -11.14
N GLY A 143 7.14 -19.14 -10.90
CA GLY A 143 6.75 -20.07 -11.97
C GLY A 143 5.27 -19.89 -12.33
N ILE A 144 4.98 -19.67 -13.60
CA ILE A 144 3.62 -19.52 -14.12
C ILE A 144 3.33 -20.62 -15.12
N TYR A 145 2.26 -21.37 -14.87
CA TYR A 145 1.85 -22.52 -15.67
C TYR A 145 0.33 -22.64 -15.64
N GLY A 146 -0.29 -22.86 -16.79
CA GLY A 146 -1.74 -22.99 -16.93
C GLY A 146 -2.23 -24.37 -16.52
N HIS A 147 -3.44 -24.45 -15.96
CA HIS A 147 -4.11 -25.70 -15.64
C HIS A 147 -4.54 -26.46 -16.91
N GLU A 148 -5.10 -25.73 -17.88
CA GLU A 148 -5.59 -26.32 -19.12
C GLU A 148 -4.49 -26.59 -20.14
N VAL A 149 -4.59 -27.73 -20.82
CA VAL A 149 -3.70 -28.08 -21.93
C VAL A 149 -4.18 -27.37 -23.21
N GLN A 150 -3.26 -26.66 -23.83
CA GLN A 150 -3.56 -25.87 -25.03
C GLN A 150 -2.91 -26.50 -26.27
N ASP A 151 -3.53 -26.29 -27.43
CA ASP A 151 -2.95 -26.64 -28.72
C ASP A 151 -1.89 -25.60 -29.12
N ARG A 152 -0.98 -26.02 -30.00
CA ARG A 152 0.19 -25.23 -30.43
C ARG A 152 -0.15 -23.84 -30.97
N ASP A 153 -1.24 -23.68 -31.66
CA ASP A 153 -1.70 -22.41 -32.24
C ASP A 153 -2.40 -21.47 -31.25
N GLN A 154 -2.64 -21.92 -30.01
CA GLN A 154 -3.31 -21.15 -28.96
C GLN A 154 -2.37 -20.35 -28.07
N VAL A 155 -1.10 -20.18 -28.40
CA VAL A 155 -0.09 -19.49 -27.56
C VAL A 155 -0.41 -18.02 -27.24
N THR A 156 -1.32 -17.41 -28.00
CA THR A 156 -1.80 -16.05 -27.76
C THR A 156 -3.06 -15.99 -26.90
N GLU A 157 -3.69 -17.15 -26.65
CA GLU A 157 -4.86 -17.30 -25.81
C GLU A 157 -4.39 -17.55 -24.38
N ILE A 158 -4.27 -16.49 -23.59
CA ILE A 158 -3.81 -16.61 -22.19
C ILE A 158 -4.98 -17.11 -21.33
N PRO A 159 -4.92 -18.34 -20.74
CA PRO A 159 -5.98 -18.83 -19.84
C PRO A 159 -6.14 -17.93 -18.60
N ASP A 160 -7.35 -17.90 -18.03
CA ASP A 160 -7.67 -16.98 -16.94
C ASP A 160 -6.79 -17.19 -15.69
N ASP A 161 -6.46 -18.43 -15.35
CA ASP A 161 -5.55 -18.75 -14.24
C ASP A 161 -4.11 -18.29 -14.49
N VAL A 162 -3.65 -18.31 -15.74
CA VAL A 162 -2.35 -17.76 -16.15
C VAL A 162 -2.38 -16.24 -16.14
N LYS A 163 -3.45 -15.66 -16.70
CA LYS A 163 -3.67 -14.20 -16.70
C LYS A 163 -3.65 -13.63 -15.30
N GLU A 164 -4.37 -14.26 -14.37
CA GLU A 164 -4.39 -13.85 -12.97
C GLU A 164 -3.00 -13.85 -12.35
N LYS A 165 -2.23 -14.94 -12.53
CA LYS A 165 -0.86 -15.05 -12.01
C LYS A 165 0.10 -14.04 -12.64
N LEU A 166 0.00 -13.82 -13.95
CA LEU A 166 0.80 -12.80 -14.66
C LEU A 166 0.53 -11.41 -14.10
N LEU A 167 -0.75 -11.03 -13.98
CA LEU A 167 -1.14 -9.71 -13.48
C LEU A 167 -0.78 -9.53 -12.00
N ARG A 168 -0.96 -10.55 -11.16
CA ARG A 168 -0.52 -10.51 -9.74
C ARG A 168 0.99 -10.35 -9.64
N PHE A 169 1.76 -11.13 -10.40
CA PHE A 169 3.21 -10.97 -10.49
C PHE A 169 3.59 -9.56 -10.92
N GLY A 170 2.98 -9.05 -12.00
CA GLY A 170 3.28 -7.72 -12.55
C GLY A 170 2.98 -6.59 -11.55
N ARG A 171 1.79 -6.59 -10.93
CA ARG A 171 1.42 -5.59 -9.91
C ARG A 171 2.38 -5.58 -8.73
N ALA A 172 2.61 -6.74 -8.14
CA ALA A 172 3.51 -6.86 -7.00
C ALA A 172 4.95 -6.45 -7.34
N ALA A 173 5.46 -6.87 -8.50
CA ALA A 173 6.80 -6.53 -8.95
C ALA A 173 6.97 -5.03 -9.24
N VAL A 174 5.98 -4.39 -9.87
CA VAL A 174 5.98 -2.94 -10.10
C VAL A 174 5.97 -2.19 -8.78
N ALA A 175 5.13 -2.60 -7.82
CA ALA A 175 5.08 -2.00 -6.47
C ALA A 175 6.44 -2.09 -5.77
N VAL A 176 7.06 -3.27 -5.72
CA VAL A 176 8.38 -3.48 -5.12
C VAL A 176 9.46 -2.63 -5.80
N ALA A 177 9.52 -2.66 -7.13
CA ALA A 177 10.55 -1.95 -7.87
C ALA A 177 10.39 -0.42 -7.82
N THR A 178 9.15 0.08 -7.63
CA THR A 178 8.87 1.52 -7.49
C THR A 178 9.45 2.11 -6.22
N MET A 179 9.52 1.37 -5.12
CA MET A 179 10.09 1.84 -3.85
C MET A 179 11.58 2.13 -3.94
N ARG A 180 12.32 1.35 -4.73
CA ARG A 180 13.78 1.44 -4.80
C ARG A 180 14.28 2.83 -5.19
N GLY A 181 15.19 3.37 -4.36
CA GLY A 181 15.83 4.67 -4.59
C GLY A 181 14.99 5.89 -4.22
N LYS A 182 13.76 5.69 -3.72
CA LYS A 182 12.94 6.74 -3.12
C LYS A 182 13.32 6.92 -1.64
N SER A 183 12.59 7.77 -0.92
CA SER A 183 12.80 7.95 0.51
C SER A 183 11.52 7.76 1.32
N TYR A 184 11.67 7.47 2.60
CA TYR A 184 10.67 7.69 3.63
C TYR A 184 11.07 8.94 4.42
N LEU A 185 10.18 9.92 4.52
CA LEU A 185 10.41 11.15 5.28
C LEU A 185 9.73 11.06 6.64
N GLN A 186 10.50 11.05 7.71
CA GLN A 186 9.94 11.26 9.04
C GLN A 186 10.07 12.72 9.46
N ILE A 187 8.96 13.28 9.94
CA ILE A 187 8.90 14.62 10.53
C ILE A 187 8.74 14.44 12.04
N GLY A 188 9.79 14.79 12.78
CA GLY A 188 9.93 14.41 14.17
C GLY A 188 10.46 12.99 14.37
N SER A 189 10.01 12.29 15.40
CA SER A 189 10.43 10.93 15.76
C SER A 189 9.22 10.05 16.10
N VAL A 190 9.35 9.09 17.02
CA VAL A 190 8.25 8.28 17.49
C VAL A 190 7.50 9.01 18.59
N THR A 191 6.17 8.98 18.54
CA THR A 191 5.33 9.61 19.56
C THR A 191 5.09 8.70 20.77
N MET A 192 4.83 9.29 21.93
CA MET A 192 4.33 8.67 23.18
C MET A 192 4.98 7.32 23.56
N GLY A 193 6.20 7.06 23.11
CA GLY A 193 6.92 5.81 23.40
C GLY A 193 6.37 4.57 22.70
N ILE A 194 5.69 4.70 21.55
CA ILE A 194 5.21 3.58 20.76
C ILE A 194 6.41 2.85 20.13
N GLY A 195 7.05 1.99 20.92
CA GLY A 195 8.31 1.33 20.54
C GLY A 195 8.21 0.42 19.30
N GLY A 196 7.02 -0.07 18.99
CA GLY A 196 6.75 -0.91 17.80
C GLY A 196 6.66 -0.12 16.49
N SER A 197 6.79 1.21 16.53
CA SER A 197 6.76 2.08 15.34
C SER A 197 8.11 2.72 15.01
N ILE A 198 9.14 2.42 15.80
CA ILE A 198 10.49 2.99 15.59
C ILE A 198 11.05 2.50 14.26
N MET A 199 11.53 3.45 13.46
CA MET A 199 12.15 3.15 12.18
C MET A 199 13.50 2.45 12.37
N ASP A 200 13.74 1.44 11.54
CA ASP A 200 15.04 0.77 11.42
C ASP A 200 15.63 1.04 10.04
N GLN A 201 16.75 1.74 9.99
CA GLN A 201 17.40 2.15 8.74
C GLN A 201 17.84 0.94 7.90
N ASN A 202 18.40 -0.09 8.52
CA ASN A 202 18.85 -1.28 7.79
C ASN A 202 17.66 -1.99 7.13
N PHE A 203 16.53 -2.07 7.84
CA PHE A 203 15.31 -2.63 7.25
C PHE A 203 14.85 -1.82 6.02
N MET A 204 14.82 -0.50 6.12
CA MET A 204 14.39 0.37 5.01
C MET A 204 15.29 0.20 3.78
N GLU A 205 16.60 0.19 3.98
CA GLU A 205 17.59 0.10 2.90
C GLU A 205 17.70 -1.33 2.34
N GLU A 206 17.89 -2.34 3.18
CA GLU A 206 18.17 -3.71 2.74
C GLU A 206 16.94 -4.45 2.20
N TYR A 207 15.74 -4.20 2.77
CA TYR A 207 14.52 -4.88 2.32
C TYR A 207 13.75 -4.08 1.28
N LEU A 208 13.65 -2.76 1.43
CA LEU A 208 12.78 -1.93 0.59
C LEU A 208 13.55 -1.10 -0.44
N GLY A 209 14.86 -0.95 -0.27
CA GLY A 209 15.68 -0.06 -1.10
C GLY A 209 15.34 1.42 -0.90
N LEU A 210 14.73 1.78 0.23
CA LEU A 210 14.31 3.13 0.58
C LEU A 210 15.40 3.84 1.39
N ARG A 211 15.67 5.11 1.07
CA ARG A 211 16.45 5.99 1.94
C ARG A 211 15.60 6.44 3.12
N VAL A 212 16.28 6.80 4.20
CA VAL A 212 15.66 7.39 5.38
C VAL A 212 16.04 8.86 5.46
N GLU A 213 15.02 9.73 5.49
CA GLU A 213 15.17 11.16 5.66
C GLU A 213 14.47 11.60 6.95
N SER A 214 15.03 12.58 7.64
CA SER A 214 14.46 13.12 8.88
C SER A 214 14.47 14.63 8.87
N VAL A 215 13.33 15.21 9.24
CA VAL A 215 13.15 16.65 9.41
C VAL A 215 12.63 16.91 10.82
N ASP A 216 13.20 17.90 11.51
CA ASP A 216 12.70 18.35 12.80
C ASP A 216 11.36 19.10 12.62
N GLU A 217 10.42 18.90 13.53
CA GLU A 217 9.11 19.57 13.49
C GLU A 217 9.22 21.11 13.48
N VAL A 218 10.29 21.67 14.05
CA VAL A 218 10.54 23.11 14.06
C VAL A 218 10.71 23.70 12.66
N GLU A 219 11.07 22.89 11.67
CA GLU A 219 11.16 23.33 10.28
C GLU A 219 9.81 23.80 9.72
N ILE A 220 8.72 23.17 10.15
CA ILE A 220 7.36 23.63 9.79
C ILE A 220 7.12 25.02 10.34
N LEU A 221 7.49 25.28 11.60
CA LEU A 221 7.31 26.58 12.24
C LEU A 221 8.20 27.65 11.58
N ARG A 222 9.46 27.32 11.28
CA ARG A 222 10.38 28.22 10.56
C ARG A 222 9.80 28.61 9.22
N ARG A 223 9.31 27.64 8.44
CA ARG A 223 8.71 27.92 7.13
C ARG A 223 7.45 28.79 7.25
N MET A 224 6.62 28.57 8.26
CA MET A 224 5.44 29.44 8.51
C MET A 224 5.87 30.87 8.86
N GLU A 225 6.86 31.03 9.76
CA GLU A 225 7.32 32.32 10.24
C GLU A 225 8.02 33.14 9.15
N GLU A 226 8.87 32.47 8.35
CA GLU A 226 9.62 33.10 7.25
C GLU A 226 8.81 33.18 5.94
N GLY A 227 7.60 32.64 5.88
CA GLY A 227 6.75 32.63 4.69
C GLY A 227 7.25 31.72 3.57
N ILE A 228 7.94 30.60 3.92
CA ILE A 228 8.50 29.64 2.97
C ILE A 228 7.45 28.58 2.60
N TYR A 229 6.44 28.98 1.87
CA TYR A 229 5.41 28.12 1.29
C TYR A 229 4.83 28.78 0.03
N ASP A 230 4.13 28.03 -0.78
CA ASP A 230 3.44 28.55 -1.96
C ASP A 230 2.20 29.34 -1.52
N HIS A 231 2.30 30.68 -1.55
CA HIS A 231 1.23 31.57 -1.10
C HIS A 231 -0.03 31.45 -1.97
N GLU A 232 0.11 31.23 -3.27
CA GLU A 232 -1.04 31.06 -4.17
C GLU A 232 -1.77 29.74 -3.88
N ALA A 233 -1.03 28.65 -3.69
CA ALA A 233 -1.59 27.37 -3.29
C ALA A 233 -2.27 27.45 -1.92
N TYR A 234 -1.67 28.15 -0.97
CA TYR A 234 -2.27 28.36 0.36
C TYR A 234 -3.61 29.10 0.27
N GLU A 235 -3.69 30.21 -0.49
CA GLU A 235 -4.95 30.95 -0.63
C GLU A 235 -6.05 30.11 -1.29
N LYS A 236 -5.70 29.31 -2.30
CA LYS A 236 -6.64 28.36 -2.92
C LYS A 236 -7.10 27.31 -1.93
N ALA A 237 -6.18 26.72 -1.17
CA ALA A 237 -6.49 25.71 -0.16
C ALA A 237 -7.40 26.28 0.94
N LEU A 238 -7.13 27.51 1.40
CA LEU A 238 -7.94 28.18 2.41
C LEU A 238 -9.37 28.45 1.90
N ALA A 239 -9.51 28.92 0.66
CA ALA A 239 -10.80 29.16 0.04
C ALA A 239 -11.60 27.85 -0.11
N TRP A 240 -10.95 26.81 -0.63
CA TRP A 240 -11.54 25.48 -0.80
C TRP A 240 -11.97 24.87 0.54
N THR A 241 -11.15 24.97 1.57
CA THR A 241 -11.46 24.46 2.92
C THR A 241 -12.68 25.15 3.50
N LYS A 242 -12.79 26.47 3.37
CA LYS A 242 -13.97 27.25 3.82
C LYS A 242 -15.26 26.85 3.10
N GLU A 243 -15.17 26.40 1.85
CA GLU A 243 -16.33 25.97 1.05
C GLU A 243 -16.73 24.53 1.32
N HIS A 244 -15.76 23.62 1.50
CA HIS A 244 -15.99 22.19 1.48
C HIS A 244 -15.85 21.50 2.84
N CYS A 245 -15.16 22.10 3.82
CA CYS A 245 -15.00 21.48 5.14
C CYS A 245 -16.10 21.96 6.09
N LYS A 246 -17.09 21.09 6.30
CA LYS A 246 -18.21 21.37 7.23
C LYS A 246 -17.72 21.26 8.68
N GLU A 247 -18.04 22.24 9.50
CA GLU A 247 -17.79 22.18 10.94
C GLU A 247 -18.64 21.07 11.58
N GLY A 248 -18.00 20.26 12.42
CA GLY A 248 -18.62 19.23 13.26
C GLY A 248 -18.90 19.70 14.69
N ARG A 249 -19.10 18.75 15.58
CA ARG A 249 -19.32 19.01 17.02
C ARG A 249 -18.03 19.47 17.70
N ASP A 250 -18.19 20.28 18.76
CA ASP A 250 -17.15 20.65 19.69
C ASP A 250 -17.55 20.13 21.08
N ASP A 251 -16.91 19.05 21.50
CA ASP A 251 -17.15 18.39 22.79
C ASP A 251 -16.32 18.98 23.94
N ASN A 252 -15.47 19.95 23.65
CA ASN A 252 -14.66 20.58 24.68
C ASN A 252 -15.54 21.34 25.68
N PRO A 253 -15.23 21.28 26.97
CA PRO A 253 -15.85 22.16 27.95
C PRO A 253 -15.42 23.60 27.72
N GLU A 254 -16.27 24.57 28.09
CA GLU A 254 -15.90 25.98 27.91
C GLU A 254 -14.66 26.38 28.73
N TYR A 255 -14.52 25.80 29.93
CA TYR A 255 -13.38 26.02 30.80
C TYR A 255 -12.91 24.71 31.43
N VAL A 256 -11.62 24.62 31.68
CA VAL A 256 -10.99 23.56 32.49
C VAL A 256 -10.11 24.17 33.59
N ASP A 257 -9.92 23.44 34.68
CA ASP A 257 -8.88 23.75 35.66
C ASP A 257 -7.56 23.13 35.20
N PHE A 258 -6.62 23.96 34.74
CA PHE A 258 -5.35 23.51 34.21
C PHE A 258 -4.21 24.17 34.99
N LEU A 259 -3.41 23.36 35.68
CA LEU A 259 -2.29 23.82 36.53
C LEU A 259 -2.72 24.84 37.60
N GLY A 260 -3.94 24.72 38.14
CA GLY A 260 -4.48 25.61 39.18
C GLY A 260 -5.07 26.93 38.66
N GLU A 261 -5.17 27.07 37.36
CA GLU A 261 -5.80 28.24 36.69
C GLU A 261 -7.02 27.82 35.87
N LYS A 262 -8.12 28.59 35.98
CA LYS A 262 -9.30 28.39 35.15
C LYS A 262 -9.00 28.89 33.74
N ARG A 263 -8.85 27.96 32.79
CA ARG A 263 -8.50 28.24 31.38
C ARG A 263 -9.70 28.01 30.49
N ARG A 264 -9.98 29.00 29.59
CA ARG A 264 -10.98 28.82 28.55
C ARG A 264 -10.41 27.90 27.47
N ILE A 265 -11.18 26.93 27.01
CA ILE A 265 -10.79 25.91 26.04
C ILE A 265 -11.50 26.13 24.71
N LYS A 266 -12.81 26.44 24.71
CA LYS A 266 -13.53 26.68 23.46
C LYS A 266 -12.97 27.89 22.72
N PHE A 267 -12.70 27.72 21.45
CA PHE A 267 -12.22 28.78 20.57
C PHE A 267 -13.35 29.74 20.21
N THR A 268 -13.02 31.01 20.08
CA THR A 268 -13.88 32.00 19.41
C THR A 268 -13.84 31.75 17.91
N LYS A 269 -14.72 32.42 17.16
CA LYS A 269 -14.72 32.32 15.71
C LYS A 269 -13.36 32.74 15.09
N GLU A 270 -12.78 33.82 15.58
CA GLU A 270 -11.49 34.34 15.11
C GLU A 270 -10.33 33.36 15.46
N GLU A 271 -10.41 32.71 16.61
CA GLU A 271 -9.42 31.69 17.00
C GLU A 271 -9.54 30.44 16.12
N LYS A 272 -10.76 30.00 15.79
CA LYS A 272 -10.99 28.90 14.83
C LYS A 272 -10.43 29.22 13.44
N GLU A 273 -10.66 30.44 12.94
CA GLU A 273 -10.11 30.88 11.66
C GLU A 273 -8.58 30.78 11.65
N LYS A 274 -7.91 31.17 12.74
CA LYS A 274 -6.45 31.01 12.90
C LYS A 274 -6.00 29.55 12.98
N GLN A 275 -6.79 28.67 13.60
CA GLN A 275 -6.52 27.24 13.61
C GLN A 275 -6.56 26.68 12.18
N TRP A 276 -7.56 27.04 11.37
CA TRP A 276 -7.64 26.66 9.96
C TRP A 276 -6.46 27.20 9.14
N GLU A 277 -6.13 28.47 9.29
CA GLU A 277 -4.97 29.07 8.61
C GLU A 277 -3.67 28.32 8.93
N PHE A 278 -3.48 27.93 10.19
CA PHE A 278 -2.30 27.19 10.63
C PHE A 278 -2.25 25.79 10.01
N THR A 279 -3.32 25.02 10.12
CA THR A 279 -3.36 23.64 9.64
C THR A 279 -3.23 23.55 8.12
N ILE A 280 -3.77 24.54 7.37
CA ILE A 280 -3.65 24.62 5.92
C ILE A 280 -2.22 24.99 5.49
N LYS A 281 -1.57 25.93 6.19
CA LYS A 281 -0.13 26.22 5.97
C LYS A 281 0.72 24.99 6.24
N MET A 282 0.43 24.27 7.33
CA MET A 282 1.09 23.02 7.68
C MET A 282 0.94 21.99 6.56
N TYR A 283 -0.26 21.82 6.00
CA TYR A 283 -0.49 20.95 4.84
C TYR A 283 0.39 21.31 3.64
N CYS A 284 0.41 22.60 3.23
CA CYS A 284 1.21 23.06 2.10
C CYS A 284 2.71 22.79 2.34
N ILE A 285 3.21 23.12 3.52
CA ILE A 285 4.62 22.92 3.89
C ILE A 285 5.00 21.44 3.89
N ILE A 286 4.16 20.57 4.46
CA ILE A 286 4.43 19.12 4.49
C ILE A 286 4.42 18.54 3.06
N LYS A 287 3.45 18.94 2.23
CA LYS A 287 3.41 18.55 0.82
C LYS A 287 4.69 18.95 0.08
N ASP A 288 5.20 20.16 0.33
CA ASP A 288 6.44 20.66 -0.25
C ASP A 288 7.67 19.90 0.28
N LEU A 289 7.73 19.57 1.56
CA LEU A 289 8.78 18.72 2.12
C LEU A 289 8.82 17.34 1.45
N ILE A 290 7.67 16.72 1.19
CA ILE A 290 7.59 15.40 0.55
C ILE A 290 8.09 15.44 -0.90
N GLN A 291 7.56 16.33 -1.74
CA GLN A 291 7.73 16.28 -3.20
C GLN A 291 8.58 17.41 -3.79
N GLY A 292 8.87 18.46 -3.00
CA GLY A 292 9.44 19.71 -3.49
C GLY A 292 8.42 20.63 -4.14
N ASN A 293 8.77 21.91 -4.22
CA ASN A 293 7.91 22.93 -4.87
C ASN A 293 8.76 24.05 -5.49
N LYS A 294 8.66 24.22 -6.80
CA LYS A 294 9.39 25.26 -7.54
C LYS A 294 8.75 26.66 -7.42
N ASN A 295 7.55 26.75 -6.86
CA ASN A 295 6.80 27.99 -6.69
C ASN A 295 7.06 28.66 -5.33
N LEU A 296 7.99 28.12 -4.53
CA LEU A 296 8.42 28.78 -3.29
C LEU A 296 8.98 30.18 -3.57
N PRO A 297 8.91 31.12 -2.60
CA PRO A 297 9.47 32.45 -2.78
C PRO A 297 10.93 32.41 -3.22
N ALA A 298 11.33 33.39 -4.02
CA ALA A 298 12.70 33.46 -4.57
C ALA A 298 13.76 33.50 -3.46
N GLY A 299 14.80 32.68 -3.60
CA GLY A 299 15.91 32.57 -2.64
C GLY A 299 15.90 31.28 -1.82
N PHE A 300 14.77 30.58 -1.72
CA PHE A 300 14.65 29.32 -0.99
C PHE A 300 14.85 28.11 -1.91
N ILE A 301 16.02 28.06 -2.57
CA ILE A 301 16.34 27.01 -3.57
C ILE A 301 16.47 25.64 -2.91
N GLU A 302 17.11 25.57 -1.75
CA GLU A 302 17.28 24.34 -0.99
C GLU A 302 15.94 23.76 -0.53
N GLU A 303 15.08 24.61 0.03
CA GLU A 303 13.75 24.22 0.49
C GLU A 303 12.83 23.76 -0.64
N SER A 304 13.06 24.23 -1.86
CA SER A 304 12.24 23.90 -3.02
C SER A 304 12.46 22.49 -3.56
N VAL A 305 13.56 21.81 -3.16
CA VAL A 305 13.94 20.49 -3.71
C VAL A 305 13.04 19.37 -3.16
N GLY A 306 12.64 19.43 -1.89
CA GLY A 306 11.94 18.36 -1.19
C GLY A 306 12.81 17.11 -0.98
N HIS A 307 12.18 16.03 -0.51
CA HIS A 307 12.89 14.81 -0.11
C HIS A 307 12.64 13.61 -1.04
N ASN A 308 11.93 13.79 -2.16
CA ASN A 308 11.55 12.69 -3.09
C ASN A 308 10.91 11.51 -2.34
N ALA A 309 10.04 11.82 -1.37
CA ALA A 309 9.50 10.82 -0.47
C ALA A 309 8.29 10.11 -1.06
N ILE A 310 8.32 8.78 -1.02
CA ILE A 310 7.21 7.92 -1.45
C ILE A 310 6.19 7.75 -0.33
N ALA A 311 6.65 7.82 0.91
CA ALA A 311 5.83 7.84 2.12
C ALA A 311 6.47 8.75 3.16
N ALA A 312 5.65 9.26 4.08
CA ALA A 312 6.10 10.11 5.17
C ALA A 312 5.27 9.86 6.43
N GLY A 313 5.65 10.49 7.53
CA GLY A 313 4.87 10.49 8.76
C GLY A 313 5.24 11.67 9.64
N PHE A 314 4.30 12.05 10.50
CA PHE A 314 4.46 13.15 11.44
C PHE A 314 4.34 12.62 12.87
N GLN A 315 5.26 13.03 13.75
CA GLN A 315 5.29 12.56 15.14
C GLN A 315 3.95 12.75 15.86
N GLY A 316 3.25 13.85 15.63
CA GLY A 316 1.91 14.10 16.09
C GLY A 316 1.84 14.26 17.61
N GLN A 317 1.01 13.45 18.26
CA GLN A 317 0.68 13.61 19.65
C GLN A 317 1.86 13.67 20.61
N ARG A 318 1.74 14.56 21.51
CA ARG A 318 2.59 15.15 22.52
C ARG A 318 3.73 15.98 21.96
N GLN A 319 4.19 16.88 22.78
CA GLN A 319 5.07 18.02 22.53
C GLN A 319 4.51 18.97 21.48
N TRP A 320 4.41 18.58 20.21
CA TRP A 320 3.78 19.42 19.20
C TRP A 320 2.35 19.78 19.57
N THR A 321 1.46 18.81 19.75
CA THR A 321 0.05 19.04 20.04
C THR A 321 -0.24 19.56 21.45
N ASP A 322 0.75 19.63 22.32
CA ASP A 322 0.65 20.36 23.57
C ASP A 322 0.69 21.90 23.37
N HIS A 323 1.21 22.37 22.22
CA HIS A 323 1.42 23.79 21.94
C HIS A 323 0.79 24.26 20.63
N TRP A 324 0.73 23.39 19.61
CA TRP A 324 0.34 23.74 18.25
C TRP A 324 -0.85 22.88 17.78
N PRO A 325 -1.62 23.38 16.77
CA PRO A 325 -2.68 22.58 16.16
C PRO A 325 -2.18 21.21 15.70
N ASN A 326 -3.06 20.20 15.78
CA ASN A 326 -2.76 18.84 15.36
C ASN A 326 -2.51 18.73 13.84
N CYS A 327 -2.01 17.58 13.41
CA CYS A 327 -1.72 17.27 12.01
C CYS A 327 -2.87 16.56 11.29
N ASP A 328 -4.05 16.42 11.90
CA ASP A 328 -5.12 15.56 11.39
C ASP A 328 -5.66 16.02 10.02
N TYR A 329 -5.80 17.34 9.81
CA TYR A 329 -6.18 17.87 8.50
C TYR A 329 -5.11 17.57 7.42
N PRO A 330 -3.82 17.88 7.60
CA PRO A 330 -2.78 17.46 6.68
C PRO A 330 -2.76 15.96 6.41
N GLU A 331 -2.86 15.13 7.45
CA GLU A 331 -2.86 13.66 7.32
C GLU A 331 -4.03 13.16 6.49
N ALA A 332 -5.24 13.63 6.78
CA ALA A 332 -6.44 13.23 6.05
C ALA A 332 -6.34 13.61 4.56
N VAL A 333 -5.96 14.85 4.24
CA VAL A 333 -5.91 15.35 2.87
C VAL A 333 -4.73 14.79 2.09
N LEU A 334 -3.55 14.59 2.71
CA LEU A 334 -2.41 13.94 2.05
C LEU A 334 -2.75 12.50 1.66
N ASN A 335 -3.36 11.73 2.55
CA ASN A 335 -3.76 10.35 2.29
C ASN A 335 -4.95 10.20 1.33
N SER A 336 -5.71 11.27 1.07
CA SER A 336 -6.85 11.25 0.14
C SER A 336 -6.41 11.29 -1.32
N SER A 337 -7.29 10.79 -2.20
CA SER A 337 -7.11 10.82 -3.67
C SER A 337 -7.39 12.18 -4.30
N PHE A 338 -7.56 13.22 -3.50
CA PHE A 338 -7.80 14.59 -3.95
C PHE A 338 -7.35 15.62 -2.91
N ASP A 339 -7.22 16.88 -3.36
CA ASP A 339 -7.09 18.07 -2.53
C ASP A 339 -7.78 19.27 -3.22
N PHE A 340 -7.43 20.47 -2.82
CA PHE A 340 -7.97 21.71 -3.39
C PHE A 340 -7.60 21.94 -4.88
N GLU A 341 -6.66 21.19 -5.42
CA GLU A 341 -6.28 21.21 -6.85
C GLU A 341 -7.07 20.16 -7.68
N GLY A 342 -7.91 19.34 -7.04
CA GLY A 342 -8.67 18.24 -7.65
C GLY A 342 -8.04 16.87 -7.38
N PRO A 343 -8.33 15.86 -8.24
CA PRO A 343 -7.78 14.53 -8.07
C PRO A 343 -6.25 14.50 -8.08
N LYS A 344 -5.65 13.76 -7.15
CA LYS A 344 -4.21 13.60 -7.00
C LYS A 344 -3.83 12.19 -6.55
N GLU A 345 -2.61 11.77 -6.84
CA GLU A 345 -2.01 10.59 -6.23
C GLU A 345 -2.01 10.73 -4.70
N PRO A 346 -2.56 9.75 -3.94
CA PRO A 346 -2.47 9.76 -2.48
C PRO A 346 -1.01 9.82 -2.04
N MET A 347 -0.73 10.59 -1.01
CA MET A 347 0.60 10.66 -0.39
C MET A 347 0.52 9.94 0.94
N VAL A 348 1.05 8.72 0.98
CA VAL A 348 1.04 7.94 2.23
C VAL A 348 1.70 8.74 3.34
N PHE A 349 0.91 9.04 4.37
CA PHE A 349 1.32 9.85 5.50
C PHE A 349 0.86 9.20 6.81
N ALA A 350 1.82 8.70 7.58
CA ALA A 350 1.56 7.90 8.77
C ALA A 350 1.26 8.79 9.98
N THR A 351 0.13 8.56 10.61
CA THR A 351 -0.24 9.14 11.91
C THR A 351 0.80 8.73 12.96
N GLU A 352 1.13 9.67 13.86
CA GLU A 352 2.06 9.43 14.97
C GLU A 352 3.44 8.95 14.52
N ASN A 353 3.76 9.15 13.25
CA ASN A 353 4.94 8.63 12.57
C ASN A 353 5.16 7.12 12.83
N ASP A 354 4.06 6.33 12.87
CA ASP A 354 4.19 4.88 12.86
C ASP A 354 4.65 4.41 11.48
N VAL A 355 5.96 4.37 11.32
CA VAL A 355 6.63 4.03 10.05
C VAL A 355 6.20 2.67 9.54
N LEU A 356 6.08 1.68 10.41
CA LEU A 356 5.73 0.31 9.99
C LEU A 356 4.29 0.21 9.52
N ASN A 357 3.36 0.98 10.12
CA ASN A 357 2.00 1.06 9.62
C ASN A 357 1.92 1.87 8.31
N GLY A 358 2.67 2.97 8.21
CA GLY A 358 2.82 3.74 6.98
C GLY A 358 3.36 2.91 5.80
N LEU A 359 4.34 2.03 6.06
CA LEU A 359 4.83 1.09 5.04
C LEU A 359 3.75 0.06 4.65
N GLY A 360 2.93 -0.39 5.59
CA GLY A 360 1.75 -1.20 5.27
C GLY A 360 0.79 -0.47 4.33
N MET A 361 0.49 0.81 4.61
CA MET A 361 -0.29 1.65 3.70
C MET A 361 0.37 1.77 2.33
N LEU A 362 1.68 2.01 2.27
CA LEU A 362 2.44 2.12 1.02
C LEU A 362 2.36 0.84 0.18
N PHE A 363 2.50 -0.34 0.79
CA PHE A 363 2.37 -1.61 0.07
C PHE A 363 1.00 -1.74 -0.60
N MET A 364 -0.07 -1.40 0.13
CA MET A 364 -1.43 -1.48 -0.39
C MET A 364 -1.72 -0.37 -1.42
N GLU A 365 -1.21 0.84 -1.21
CA GLU A 365 -1.35 1.94 -2.17
C GLU A 365 -0.72 1.58 -3.51
N LEU A 366 0.53 1.10 -3.52
CA LEU A 366 1.26 0.70 -4.74
C LEU A 366 0.64 -0.52 -5.44
N LEU A 367 -0.05 -1.41 -4.71
CA LEU A 367 -0.79 -2.53 -5.29
C LEU A 367 -2.13 -2.12 -5.89
N THR A 368 -2.79 -1.13 -5.31
CA THR A 368 -4.19 -0.80 -5.64
C THR A 368 -4.36 0.54 -6.37
N ASN A 369 -3.37 1.43 -6.27
CA ASN A 369 -3.43 2.83 -6.71
C ASN A 369 -4.62 3.60 -6.08
N ARG A 370 -4.94 3.29 -4.82
CA ARG A 370 -6.07 3.84 -4.06
C ARG A 370 -5.59 4.44 -2.75
N ALA A 371 -6.37 5.33 -2.19
CA ALA A 371 -6.17 5.83 -0.83
C ALA A 371 -6.23 4.69 0.19
N GLN A 372 -5.50 4.81 1.31
CA GLN A 372 -5.42 3.81 2.36
C GLN A 372 -5.80 4.41 3.71
N ILE A 373 -6.31 3.58 4.61
CA ILE A 373 -6.79 3.99 5.92
C ILE A 373 -5.75 3.60 6.98
N PHE A 374 -5.34 4.56 7.79
CA PHE A 374 -4.61 4.30 9.03
C PHE A 374 -5.61 4.11 10.16
N ALA A 375 -5.41 3.14 11.05
CA ALA A 375 -6.30 2.94 12.19
C ALA A 375 -5.59 2.42 13.45
N ASP A 376 -6.07 2.89 14.60
CA ASP A 376 -5.87 2.23 15.89
C ASP A 376 -6.73 0.97 15.97
N VAL A 377 -6.16 -0.13 16.37
CA VAL A 377 -6.89 -1.35 16.72
C VAL A 377 -7.38 -1.20 18.17
N ARG A 378 -8.58 -0.61 18.33
CA ARG A 378 -9.01 -0.03 19.60
C ARG A 378 -9.68 -1.03 20.54
N THR A 379 -10.74 -1.69 20.11
CA THR A 379 -11.60 -2.51 20.99
C THR A 379 -12.24 -3.66 20.21
N TYR A 380 -12.22 -4.84 20.81
CA TYR A 380 -13.10 -5.92 20.39
C TYR A 380 -14.46 -5.78 21.08
N TRP A 381 -15.52 -5.76 20.30
CA TRP A 381 -16.89 -5.81 20.79
C TRP A 381 -17.47 -7.21 20.59
N SER A 382 -17.64 -7.95 21.70
CA SER A 382 -18.32 -9.23 21.66
C SER A 382 -19.83 -9.05 21.47
N PRO A 383 -20.54 -10.08 20.96
CA PRO A 383 -22.01 -10.04 20.86
C PRO A 383 -22.67 -9.70 22.20
N GLU A 384 -22.21 -10.31 23.30
CA GLU A 384 -22.77 -10.11 24.65
C GLU A 384 -22.52 -8.68 25.16
N ALA A 385 -21.34 -8.13 24.92
CA ALA A 385 -21.01 -6.77 25.34
C ALA A 385 -21.83 -5.75 24.56
N THR A 386 -21.95 -5.92 23.25
CA THR A 386 -22.75 -5.03 22.39
C THR A 386 -24.24 -5.07 22.81
N LYS A 387 -24.81 -6.25 23.00
CA LYS A 387 -26.18 -6.40 23.47
C LYS A 387 -26.39 -5.75 24.85
N ARG A 388 -25.47 -5.95 25.77
CA ARG A 388 -25.57 -5.35 27.14
C ARG A 388 -25.55 -3.83 27.09
N VAL A 389 -24.76 -3.24 26.17
CA VAL A 389 -24.54 -1.80 26.10
C VAL A 389 -25.62 -1.08 25.28
N THR A 390 -26.05 -1.69 24.18
CA THR A 390 -26.89 -1.05 23.17
C THR A 390 -28.27 -1.71 23.00
N GLY A 391 -28.45 -2.94 23.50
CA GLY A 391 -29.63 -3.77 23.24
C GLY A 391 -29.61 -4.46 21.87
N TYR A 392 -28.62 -4.20 21.02
CA TYR A 392 -28.51 -4.73 19.67
C TYR A 392 -27.82 -6.09 19.62
N ASP A 393 -28.39 -7.03 18.88
CA ASP A 393 -27.75 -8.30 18.52
C ASP A 393 -27.10 -8.17 17.14
N PHE A 394 -25.84 -8.60 16.99
CA PHE A 394 -25.18 -8.60 15.70
C PHE A 394 -25.89 -9.51 14.70
N GLU A 395 -25.86 -9.12 13.43
CA GLU A 395 -26.40 -9.86 12.30
C GLU A 395 -25.31 -10.15 11.28
N GLY A 396 -25.59 -11.05 10.33
CA GLY A 396 -24.71 -11.37 9.20
C GLY A 396 -23.28 -11.68 9.61
N LYS A 397 -22.31 -11.08 8.93
CA LYS A 397 -20.87 -11.35 9.11
C LYS A 397 -20.37 -11.08 10.53
N ALA A 398 -20.86 -10.06 11.20
CA ALA A 398 -20.48 -9.77 12.57
C ALA A 398 -20.93 -10.87 13.54
N ALA A 399 -22.13 -11.42 13.36
CA ALA A 399 -22.62 -12.56 14.14
C ALA A 399 -21.84 -13.85 13.81
N GLU A 400 -21.63 -14.13 12.52
CA GLU A 400 -20.90 -15.31 12.02
C GLU A 400 -19.46 -15.38 12.57
N ASN A 401 -18.78 -14.24 12.63
CA ASN A 401 -17.37 -14.14 13.05
C ASN A 401 -17.20 -13.84 14.55
N GLY A 402 -18.28 -13.84 15.33
CA GLY A 402 -18.24 -13.68 16.79
C GLY A 402 -17.93 -12.26 17.27
N GLY A 403 -18.36 -11.24 16.53
CA GLY A 403 -18.23 -9.84 16.90
C GLY A 403 -17.49 -8.96 15.89
N ILE A 404 -17.08 -7.78 16.37
CA ILE A 404 -16.39 -6.76 15.56
C ILE A 404 -15.18 -6.20 16.27
N ILE A 405 -14.25 -5.70 15.49
CA ILE A 405 -13.12 -4.89 15.95
C ILE A 405 -13.44 -3.43 15.63
N HIS A 406 -13.40 -2.59 16.65
CA HIS A 406 -13.52 -1.15 16.52
C HIS A 406 -12.16 -0.57 16.14
N LEU A 407 -12.09 0.01 14.98
CA LEU A 407 -10.91 0.67 14.43
C LEU A 407 -11.20 2.17 14.34
N LEU A 408 -10.34 2.95 14.96
CA LEU A 408 -10.36 4.41 14.92
C LEU A 408 -9.04 4.93 14.39
N ASN A 409 -8.96 6.20 14.05
CA ASN A 409 -7.68 6.89 14.04
C ASN A 409 -7.76 8.14 14.94
N SER A 410 -6.62 8.65 15.35
CA SER A 410 -6.52 9.84 16.20
C SER A 410 -6.87 11.14 15.45
N GLY A 411 -8.05 11.15 14.83
CA GLY A 411 -8.68 12.27 14.19
C GLY A 411 -8.39 12.44 12.68
N ALA A 412 -7.67 11.51 12.06
CA ALA A 412 -7.35 11.57 10.65
C ALA A 412 -7.65 10.24 9.93
N ALA A 413 -8.26 10.32 8.75
CA ALA A 413 -8.30 9.23 7.77
C ALA A 413 -8.54 9.83 6.38
N CYS A 414 -8.10 9.14 5.31
CA CYS A 414 -8.39 9.57 3.95
C CYS A 414 -9.91 9.72 3.75
N LEU A 415 -10.34 10.79 3.11
CA LEU A 415 -11.77 11.08 2.93
C LEU A 415 -12.46 10.06 2.01
N ASP A 416 -11.71 9.37 1.17
CA ASP A 416 -12.16 8.25 0.35
C ASP A 416 -12.78 7.11 1.16
N ALA A 417 -12.38 6.98 2.43
CA ALA A 417 -12.84 5.93 3.33
C ALA A 417 -14.33 6.05 3.72
N CYS A 418 -14.96 7.23 3.57
CA CYS A 418 -16.40 7.38 3.75
C CYS A 418 -17.21 6.51 2.75
N GLY A 419 -16.59 6.09 1.63
CA GLY A 419 -17.15 5.14 0.68
C GLY A 419 -18.33 5.68 -0.13
N GLU A 420 -18.40 6.99 -0.36
CA GLU A 420 -19.48 7.63 -1.11
C GLU A 420 -19.32 7.53 -2.63
N CYS A 421 -18.14 7.08 -3.11
CA CYS A 421 -17.94 6.78 -4.53
C CYS A 421 -18.65 5.50 -4.95
N THR A 422 -19.14 5.45 -6.19
CA THR A 422 -19.79 4.28 -6.77
C THR A 422 -19.19 3.91 -8.13
N ASP A 423 -19.21 2.61 -8.45
CA ASP A 423 -18.89 2.10 -9.78
C ASP A 423 -20.04 2.36 -10.78
N GLU A 424 -19.88 1.91 -12.02
CA GLU A 424 -20.89 2.01 -13.08
C GLU A 424 -22.19 1.26 -12.78
N ASN A 425 -22.16 0.30 -11.87
CA ASN A 425 -23.31 -0.48 -11.43
C ASN A 425 -23.97 0.08 -10.16
N GLY A 426 -23.44 1.18 -9.61
CA GLY A 426 -23.93 1.81 -8.38
C GLY A 426 -23.43 1.15 -7.10
N ASN A 427 -22.48 0.21 -7.16
CA ASN A 427 -21.89 -0.38 -5.97
C ASN A 427 -20.86 0.57 -5.36
N ALA A 428 -20.82 0.63 -4.04
CA ALA A 428 -19.80 1.40 -3.35
C ALA A 428 -18.38 0.89 -3.67
N VAL A 429 -17.48 1.80 -3.97
CA VAL A 429 -16.10 1.49 -4.35
C VAL A 429 -15.16 2.60 -3.88
N MET A 430 -13.93 2.24 -3.52
CA MET A 430 -12.83 3.21 -3.45
C MET A 430 -12.15 3.22 -4.82
N LYS A 431 -12.30 4.32 -5.55
CA LYS A 431 -11.76 4.48 -6.91
C LYS A 431 -10.24 4.63 -6.87
N LYS A 432 -9.59 4.30 -7.98
CA LYS A 432 -8.22 4.77 -8.23
C LYS A 432 -8.25 6.28 -8.35
N TRP A 433 -7.21 6.95 -7.89
CA TRP A 433 -7.23 8.41 -7.79
C TRP A 433 -7.52 9.13 -9.11
N TRP A 434 -7.09 8.60 -10.26
CA TRP A 434 -7.37 9.19 -11.58
C TRP A 434 -8.77 8.90 -12.12
N GLU A 435 -9.55 8.06 -11.43
CA GLU A 435 -10.96 7.78 -11.73
C GLU A 435 -11.91 8.66 -10.88
N VAL A 436 -11.36 9.39 -9.91
CA VAL A 436 -12.11 10.28 -9.03
C VAL A 436 -12.54 11.54 -9.81
N THR A 437 -13.82 11.89 -9.69
CA THR A 437 -14.43 13.06 -10.34
C THR A 437 -14.74 14.17 -9.33
N ASP A 438 -15.00 15.37 -9.80
CA ASP A 438 -15.44 16.49 -8.94
C ASP A 438 -16.74 16.16 -8.18
N GLU A 439 -17.63 15.34 -8.76
CA GLU A 439 -18.84 14.86 -8.08
C GLU A 439 -18.48 13.89 -6.94
N ASP A 440 -17.51 13.01 -7.14
CA ASP A 440 -17.02 12.12 -6.08
C ASP A 440 -16.39 12.92 -4.95
N ILE A 441 -15.54 13.92 -5.26
CA ILE A 441 -14.94 14.82 -4.28
C ILE A 441 -16.02 15.49 -3.45
N LYS A 442 -17.05 16.02 -4.11
CA LYS A 442 -18.18 16.65 -3.41
C LYS A 442 -18.91 15.69 -2.48
N LYS A 443 -19.15 14.45 -2.89
CA LYS A 443 -19.80 13.43 -2.04
C LYS A 443 -18.94 13.10 -0.82
N MET A 444 -17.64 12.92 -0.99
CA MET A 444 -16.71 12.62 0.11
C MET A 444 -16.59 13.79 1.10
N THR A 445 -16.49 15.02 0.62
CA THR A 445 -16.47 16.22 1.47
C THR A 445 -17.81 16.45 2.17
N ASP A 446 -18.93 16.17 1.50
CA ASP A 446 -20.27 16.27 2.08
C ASP A 446 -20.52 15.23 3.20
N ALA A 447 -19.91 14.06 3.11
CA ALA A 447 -20.01 12.99 4.11
C ALA A 447 -19.07 13.18 5.30
N THR A 448 -18.11 14.10 5.22
CA THR A 448 -17.12 14.37 6.26
C THR A 448 -17.46 15.64 7.03
N VAL A 449 -17.38 15.59 8.35
CA VAL A 449 -17.42 16.77 9.21
C VAL A 449 -16.09 16.95 9.95
N TRP A 450 -15.72 18.19 10.21
CA TRP A 450 -14.48 18.56 10.88
C TRP A 450 -14.79 19.02 12.29
N CYS A 451 -14.50 18.15 13.25
CA CYS A 451 -14.74 18.42 14.67
C CYS A 451 -13.55 19.12 15.30
N GLU A 452 -13.78 19.99 16.26
CA GLU A 452 -12.67 20.56 17.02
C GLU A 452 -11.94 19.47 17.79
N ALA A 453 -10.60 19.52 17.75
CA ALA A 453 -9.77 18.55 18.42
C ALA A 453 -9.98 18.58 19.94
N GLY A 454 -10.11 17.41 20.55
CA GLY A 454 -10.35 17.29 21.99
C GLY A 454 -9.14 17.75 22.82
N PHE A 455 -9.33 18.67 23.75
CA PHE A 455 -8.27 19.27 24.57
C PHE A 455 -7.43 18.24 25.33
N ASP A 456 -8.03 17.13 25.75
CA ASP A 456 -7.31 16.08 26.47
C ASP A 456 -6.17 15.45 25.66
N ASN A 457 -6.35 15.36 24.34
CA ASN A 457 -5.36 14.83 23.40
C ASN A 457 -4.56 15.93 22.70
N PHE A 458 -5.20 17.06 22.35
CA PHE A 458 -4.68 18.12 21.50
C PHE A 458 -4.83 19.50 22.14
N ARG A 459 -3.98 19.82 23.12
CA ARG A 459 -4.04 21.09 23.84
C ARG A 459 -3.80 22.33 22.96
N GLY A 460 -3.05 22.16 21.88
CA GLY A 460 -2.79 23.20 20.88
C GLY A 460 -3.95 23.44 19.93
N GLY A 461 -4.98 22.59 19.94
CA GLY A 461 -6.15 22.68 19.07
C GLY A 461 -5.98 21.95 17.76
N GLY A 462 -6.66 22.42 16.73
CA GLY A 462 -6.76 21.82 15.40
C GLY A 462 -8.13 21.20 15.18
N PHE A 463 -8.22 20.33 14.17
CA PHE A 463 -9.47 19.70 13.76
C PHE A 463 -9.26 18.22 13.49
N SER A 464 -10.29 17.43 13.75
CA SER A 464 -10.34 16.01 13.43
C SER A 464 -11.39 15.73 12.38
N SER A 465 -11.11 14.92 11.36
CA SER A 465 -12.13 14.47 10.43
C SER A 465 -13.02 13.43 11.10
N HIS A 466 -14.32 13.52 10.90
CA HIS A 466 -15.27 12.56 11.43
C HIS A 466 -16.19 12.04 10.33
N PHE A 467 -16.24 10.73 10.22
CA PHE A 467 -17.19 9.93 9.44
C PHE A 467 -17.13 8.47 9.91
N VAL A 468 -18.12 7.68 9.55
CA VAL A 468 -18.07 6.22 9.68
C VAL A 468 -17.80 5.65 8.30
N THR A 469 -16.81 4.77 8.18
CA THR A 469 -16.45 4.15 6.90
C THR A 469 -17.61 3.37 6.31
N ARG A 470 -17.69 3.33 4.98
CA ARG A 470 -18.72 2.58 4.26
C ARG A 470 -18.77 1.13 4.73
N ALA A 471 -19.97 0.68 5.07
CA ALA A 471 -20.22 -0.68 5.51
C ALA A 471 -20.33 -1.69 4.35
N GLU A 472 -20.21 -2.97 4.71
CA GLU A 472 -20.38 -4.13 3.79
C GLU A 472 -19.34 -4.18 2.65
N MET A 473 -18.25 -3.43 2.79
CA MET A 473 -17.12 -3.47 1.87
C MET A 473 -16.18 -4.61 2.25
N PRO A 474 -15.70 -5.42 1.27
CA PRO A 474 -14.51 -6.23 1.51
C PRO A 474 -13.37 -5.35 1.96
N ALA A 475 -12.61 -5.78 2.95
CA ALA A 475 -11.50 -5.02 3.48
C ALA A 475 -10.34 -5.96 3.88
N THR A 476 -9.13 -5.43 3.79
CA THR A 476 -7.91 -6.10 4.26
C THR A 476 -7.22 -5.20 5.26
N MET A 477 -7.02 -5.71 6.47
CA MET A 477 -6.21 -5.06 7.50
C MET A 477 -4.84 -5.72 7.55
N ILE A 478 -3.77 -4.93 7.59
CA ILE A 478 -2.40 -5.43 7.70
C ILE A 478 -1.58 -4.71 8.75
N ARG A 479 -0.57 -5.40 9.24
CA ARG A 479 0.44 -4.82 10.12
C ARG A 479 1.82 -5.38 9.79
N LEU A 480 2.77 -4.48 9.57
CA LEU A 480 4.20 -4.81 9.46
C LEU A 480 4.86 -4.64 10.84
N ASN A 481 5.62 -5.63 11.27
CA ASN A 481 6.35 -5.61 12.53
C ASN A 481 7.82 -5.96 12.31
N LEU A 482 8.70 -5.43 13.16
CA LEU A 482 10.09 -5.84 13.25
C LEU A 482 10.28 -6.67 14.52
N VAL A 483 10.66 -7.93 14.36
CA VAL A 483 10.88 -8.85 15.47
C VAL A 483 12.36 -9.09 15.66
N LYS A 484 12.91 -8.73 16.83
CA LYS A 484 14.34 -8.89 17.11
C LYS A 484 14.76 -10.35 16.98
N GLY A 485 15.76 -10.61 16.16
CA GLY A 485 16.26 -11.95 15.88
C GLY A 485 15.59 -12.68 14.71
N LEU A 486 14.46 -12.13 14.20
CA LEU A 486 13.78 -12.66 13.04
C LEU A 486 13.80 -11.67 11.85
N GLY A 487 13.63 -10.38 12.11
CA GLY A 487 13.49 -9.34 11.10
C GLY A 487 12.04 -8.92 10.87
N PRO A 488 11.71 -8.41 9.68
CA PRO A 488 10.36 -7.97 9.36
C PRO A 488 9.40 -9.15 9.21
N VAL A 489 8.15 -8.96 9.64
CA VAL A 489 7.04 -9.90 9.43
C VAL A 489 5.77 -9.12 9.13
N LEU A 490 4.92 -9.66 8.25
CA LEU A 490 3.62 -9.09 7.95
C LEU A 490 2.49 -9.94 8.53
N GLN A 491 1.47 -9.28 9.10
CA GLN A 491 0.17 -9.89 9.44
C GLN A 491 -0.89 -9.38 8.46
N ILE A 492 -1.82 -10.25 8.07
CA ILE A 492 -2.92 -9.96 7.14
C ILE A 492 -4.22 -10.51 7.71
N ALA A 493 -5.25 -9.68 7.81
CA ALA A 493 -6.60 -10.10 8.15
C ALA A 493 -7.58 -9.55 7.09
N GLU A 494 -8.03 -10.40 6.18
CA GLU A 494 -9.13 -10.09 5.28
C GLU A 494 -10.47 -10.24 6.01
N GLY A 495 -11.42 -9.37 5.66
CA GLY A 495 -12.74 -9.36 6.27
C GLY A 495 -13.66 -8.35 5.58
N TRP A 496 -14.53 -7.75 6.35
CA TRP A 496 -15.52 -6.78 5.85
C TRP A 496 -15.74 -5.65 6.83
N THR A 497 -16.05 -4.48 6.31
CA THR A 497 -16.66 -3.42 7.12
C THR A 497 -18.11 -3.80 7.45
N VAL A 498 -18.59 -3.40 8.62
CA VAL A 498 -19.88 -3.81 9.17
C VAL A 498 -20.81 -2.62 9.27
N LYS A 499 -22.09 -2.83 8.94
CA LYS A 499 -23.15 -1.87 9.18
C LYS A 499 -23.71 -2.05 10.59
N LEU A 500 -23.71 -0.98 11.36
CA LEU A 500 -24.46 -0.90 12.61
C LEU A 500 -25.58 0.14 12.46
N PRO A 501 -26.70 -0.01 13.19
CA PRO A 501 -27.67 1.08 13.34
C PRO A 501 -27.00 2.35 13.88
N GLU A 502 -27.44 3.52 13.44
CA GLU A 502 -26.87 4.81 13.82
C GLU A 502 -26.82 4.98 15.36
N GLU A 503 -27.91 4.69 16.06
CA GLU A 503 -28.00 4.75 17.53
C GLU A 503 -27.02 3.80 18.24
N VAL A 504 -26.70 2.65 17.62
CA VAL A 504 -25.70 1.70 18.14
C VAL A 504 -24.31 2.26 17.93
N THR A 505 -24.01 2.77 16.74
CA THR A 505 -22.75 3.44 16.40
C THR A 505 -22.48 4.58 17.36
N ASP A 506 -23.42 5.50 17.55
CA ASP A 506 -23.30 6.64 18.45
C ASP A 506 -23.02 6.20 19.89
N THR A 507 -23.80 5.21 20.37
CA THR A 507 -23.62 4.69 21.74
C THR A 507 -22.24 4.09 21.97
N LEU A 508 -21.68 3.38 20.97
CA LEU A 508 -20.34 2.79 21.07
C LEU A 508 -19.23 3.84 20.95
N MET A 509 -19.42 4.83 20.07
CA MET A 509 -18.45 5.90 19.85
C MET A 509 -18.37 6.89 21.03
N GLU A 510 -19.50 7.22 21.67
CA GLU A 510 -19.53 8.06 22.88
C GLU A 510 -18.72 7.47 24.06
N ARG A 511 -18.40 6.18 24.02
CA ARG A 511 -17.54 5.51 25.01
C ARG A 511 -16.05 5.66 24.76
N THR A 512 -15.66 6.26 23.67
CA THR A 512 -14.25 6.47 23.29
C THR A 512 -14.06 7.88 22.68
N ASN A 513 -13.88 8.02 21.38
CA ASN A 513 -13.63 9.29 20.71
C ASN A 513 -14.68 9.55 19.61
N PRO A 514 -15.82 10.20 19.93
CA PRO A 514 -16.93 10.37 19.02
C PRO A 514 -16.65 11.36 17.88
N THR A 515 -15.55 12.07 17.93
CA THR A 515 -15.14 13.07 16.91
C THR A 515 -14.11 12.54 15.91
N TRP A 516 -13.71 11.26 16.02
CA TRP A 516 -12.70 10.65 15.17
C TRP A 516 -13.32 9.76 14.08
N PRO A 517 -12.65 9.53 12.96
CA PRO A 517 -13.13 8.60 11.93
C PRO A 517 -13.15 7.17 12.47
N CYS A 518 -14.20 6.43 12.13
CA CYS A 518 -14.50 5.12 12.71
C CYS A 518 -14.69 4.07 11.63
N THR A 519 -14.14 2.88 11.84
CA THR A 519 -14.37 1.68 11.05
C THR A 519 -14.83 0.53 11.93
N TRP A 520 -16.00 -0.06 11.63
CA TRP A 520 -16.45 -1.31 12.21
C TRP A 520 -15.97 -2.45 11.31
N PHE A 521 -15.08 -3.30 11.81
CA PHE A 521 -14.47 -4.37 11.03
C PHE A 521 -14.74 -5.74 11.62
N THR A 522 -15.08 -6.72 10.78
CA THR A 522 -15.16 -8.14 11.16
C THR A 522 -14.23 -8.94 10.25
N PRO A 523 -13.21 -9.63 10.78
CA PRO A 523 -12.32 -10.46 9.98
C PRO A 523 -13.03 -11.71 9.48
N ARG A 524 -12.57 -12.29 8.37
CA ARG A 524 -12.98 -13.62 7.93
C ARG A 524 -12.40 -14.67 8.87
N CYS A 525 -13.28 -15.37 9.59
CA CYS A 525 -12.89 -16.38 10.55
C CYS A 525 -13.09 -17.79 10.00
N ASP A 526 -12.29 -18.76 10.50
CA ASP A 526 -12.36 -20.17 10.11
C ASP A 526 -13.07 -21.04 11.15
N GLY A 527 -13.38 -20.49 12.34
CA GLY A 527 -14.05 -21.18 13.44
C GLY A 527 -13.27 -22.34 14.05
N LYS A 528 -11.98 -22.50 13.72
CA LYS A 528 -11.16 -23.61 14.20
C LYS A 528 -10.55 -23.28 15.55
N ALA A 529 -10.79 -24.11 16.55
CA ALA A 529 -10.24 -23.93 17.89
C ALA A 529 -8.71 -23.80 17.88
N GLY A 530 -8.21 -22.72 18.48
CA GLY A 530 -6.79 -22.40 18.55
C GLY A 530 -6.19 -21.77 17.28
N SER A 531 -6.99 -21.52 16.25
CA SER A 531 -6.58 -20.72 15.09
C SER A 531 -6.49 -19.25 15.48
N PRO A 532 -5.52 -18.46 14.95
CA PRO A 532 -5.54 -17.01 15.06
C PRO A 532 -6.79 -16.37 14.45
N PHE A 533 -7.50 -17.10 13.60
CA PHE A 533 -8.73 -16.69 12.93
C PHE A 533 -9.97 -17.50 13.41
N GLU A 534 -9.93 -18.05 14.62
CA GLU A 534 -11.09 -18.73 15.20
C GLU A 534 -12.31 -17.79 15.30
N SER A 535 -12.09 -16.54 15.70
CA SER A 535 -13.12 -15.51 15.83
C SER A 535 -12.51 -14.09 15.71
N ALA A 536 -13.33 -13.06 15.66
CA ALA A 536 -12.87 -11.67 15.72
C ALA A 536 -12.04 -11.38 16.97
N TYR A 537 -12.39 -12.00 18.11
CA TYR A 537 -11.59 -11.94 19.34
C TYR A 537 -10.18 -12.51 19.13
N SER A 538 -10.07 -13.67 18.50
CA SER A 538 -8.78 -14.33 18.27
C SER A 538 -7.87 -13.50 17.38
N VAL A 539 -8.43 -12.84 16.34
CA VAL A 539 -7.67 -11.90 15.51
C VAL A 539 -7.15 -10.72 16.35
N MET A 540 -8.02 -10.08 17.13
CA MET A 540 -7.63 -8.96 17.99
C MET A 540 -6.56 -9.36 19.00
N GLN A 541 -6.69 -10.52 19.64
CA GLN A 541 -5.75 -11.02 20.64
C GLN A 541 -4.37 -11.31 20.05
N ASN A 542 -4.30 -11.76 18.80
CA ASN A 542 -3.06 -12.14 18.12
C ASN A 542 -2.50 -11.01 17.23
N TRP A 543 -3.15 -9.83 17.21
CA TRP A 543 -2.67 -8.69 16.45
C TRP A 543 -1.41 -8.10 17.08
N GLY A 544 -0.38 -7.87 16.27
CA GLY A 544 0.99 -7.61 16.75
C GLY A 544 1.27 -6.16 17.17
N ALA A 545 0.30 -5.23 17.05
CA ALA A 545 0.50 -3.82 17.39
C ALA A 545 -0.83 -3.12 17.72
N ASN A 546 -0.71 -1.87 18.16
CA ASN A 546 -1.86 -0.97 18.38
C ASN A 546 -2.45 -0.38 17.10
N HIS A 547 -1.74 -0.45 15.98
CA HIS A 547 -2.19 0.06 14.68
C HIS A 547 -2.38 -1.03 13.64
N GLY A 548 -3.19 -0.72 12.62
CA GLY A 548 -3.38 -1.49 11.41
C GLY A 548 -3.61 -0.56 10.21
N ALA A 549 -3.08 -0.91 9.07
CA ALA A 549 -3.41 -0.25 7.81
C ALA A 549 -4.55 -1.01 7.12
N ILE A 550 -5.52 -0.30 6.54
CA ILE A 550 -6.71 -0.91 5.97
C ILE A 550 -6.86 -0.46 4.51
N SER A 551 -7.14 -1.42 3.64
CA SER A 551 -7.56 -1.21 2.25
C SER A 551 -8.94 -1.79 2.02
N TYR A 552 -9.77 -1.12 1.23
CA TYR A 552 -10.95 -1.78 0.67
C TYR A 552 -10.56 -2.81 -0.38
N GLY A 553 -11.22 -3.97 -0.35
CA GLY A 553 -10.91 -5.13 -1.17
C GLY A 553 -10.15 -6.22 -0.41
N HIS A 554 -10.21 -7.45 -0.92
CA HIS A 554 -9.38 -8.56 -0.45
C HIS A 554 -8.08 -8.57 -1.27
N VAL A 555 -7.03 -7.97 -0.74
CA VAL A 555 -5.72 -7.80 -1.41
C VAL A 555 -4.62 -8.66 -0.78
N GLY A 556 -4.98 -9.56 0.12
CA GLY A 556 -4.04 -10.39 0.86
C GLY A 556 -3.16 -11.27 -0.02
N ALA A 557 -3.71 -11.81 -1.11
CA ALA A 557 -2.95 -12.63 -2.04
C ALA A 557 -1.86 -11.84 -2.78
N ASP A 558 -2.16 -10.60 -3.23
CA ASP A 558 -1.18 -9.72 -3.84
C ASP A 558 -0.09 -9.29 -2.82
N LEU A 559 -0.49 -9.04 -1.56
CA LEU A 559 0.44 -8.74 -0.47
C LEU A 559 1.40 -9.89 -0.17
N ILE A 560 0.93 -11.14 -0.14
CA ILE A 560 1.80 -12.32 0.05
C ILE A 560 2.81 -12.42 -1.10
N THR A 561 2.38 -12.16 -2.33
CA THR A 561 3.27 -12.15 -3.51
C THR A 561 4.31 -11.03 -3.39
N LEU A 562 3.91 -9.82 -3.04
CA LEU A 562 4.81 -8.67 -2.80
C LEU A 562 5.81 -8.97 -1.68
N CYS A 563 5.35 -9.46 -0.53
CA CYS A 563 6.20 -9.78 0.61
C CYS A 563 7.23 -10.87 0.29
N SER A 564 6.84 -11.89 -0.50
CA SER A 564 7.79 -12.92 -0.92
C SER A 564 8.90 -12.38 -1.85
N MET A 565 8.62 -11.35 -2.66
CA MET A 565 9.64 -10.62 -3.44
C MET A 565 10.60 -9.86 -2.52
N LEU A 566 10.08 -9.17 -1.50
CA LEU A 566 10.85 -8.41 -0.51
C LEU A 566 11.56 -9.28 0.53
N ARG A 567 11.31 -10.58 0.57
CA ARG A 567 11.81 -11.50 1.61
C ARG A 567 11.26 -11.19 3.01
N ILE A 568 10.02 -10.73 3.08
CA ILE A 568 9.28 -10.49 4.32
C ILE A 568 8.32 -11.66 4.52
N PRO A 569 8.49 -12.50 5.55
CA PRO A 569 7.56 -13.59 5.79
C PRO A 569 6.21 -13.07 6.28
N VAL A 570 5.14 -13.75 5.86
CA VAL A 570 3.79 -13.49 6.35
C VAL A 570 3.49 -14.46 7.47
N CYS A 571 3.29 -13.96 8.69
CA CYS A 571 3.19 -14.79 9.89
C CYS A 571 1.77 -15.14 10.33
N MET A 572 0.78 -14.40 9.87
CA MET A 572 -0.63 -14.57 10.21
C MET A 572 -1.46 -14.10 9.02
N HIS A 573 -2.25 -14.98 8.41
CA HIS A 573 -3.14 -14.60 7.34
C HIS A 573 -4.32 -15.57 7.19
N ASN A 574 -5.44 -15.07 6.68
CA ASN A 574 -6.63 -15.83 6.34
C ASN A 574 -6.91 -15.86 4.83
N VAL A 575 -5.89 -15.61 4.02
CA VAL A 575 -5.97 -15.69 2.56
C VAL A 575 -6.18 -17.17 2.16
N PRO A 576 -7.13 -17.47 1.24
CA PRO A 576 -7.35 -18.83 0.74
C PRO A 576 -6.08 -19.41 0.09
N GLU A 577 -5.82 -20.69 0.33
CA GLU A 577 -4.56 -21.33 -0.10
C GLU A 577 -4.38 -21.35 -1.62
N GLN A 578 -5.46 -21.53 -2.36
CA GLN A 578 -5.45 -21.54 -3.82
C GLN A 578 -5.05 -20.19 -4.44
N ASP A 579 -5.18 -19.09 -3.69
CA ASP A 579 -4.86 -17.74 -4.16
C ASP A 579 -3.41 -17.34 -3.86
N ILE A 580 -2.69 -18.15 -3.09
CA ILE A 580 -1.31 -17.86 -2.67
C ILE A 580 -0.35 -18.13 -3.83
N PHE A 581 0.44 -17.11 -4.19
CA PHE A 581 1.44 -17.18 -5.24
C PHE A 581 2.81 -16.71 -4.74
N ARG A 582 3.77 -17.64 -4.72
CA ARG A 582 5.12 -17.44 -4.17
C ARG A 582 6.19 -17.93 -5.16
N PRO A 583 7.47 -17.54 -4.98
CA PRO A 583 8.56 -18.11 -5.78
C PRO A 583 8.59 -19.65 -5.66
N ALA A 584 8.84 -20.32 -6.78
CA ALA A 584 8.81 -21.79 -6.84
C ALA A 584 9.78 -22.45 -5.83
N ALA A 585 10.90 -21.81 -5.53
CA ALA A 585 11.89 -22.30 -4.57
C ALA A 585 11.36 -22.41 -3.13
N TRP A 586 10.28 -21.69 -2.76
CA TRP A 586 9.69 -21.76 -1.41
C TRP A 586 9.23 -23.16 -1.04
N ASN A 587 8.75 -23.96 -2.00
CA ASN A 587 8.32 -25.33 -1.77
C ASN A 587 9.42 -26.24 -1.19
N ALA A 588 10.68 -25.94 -1.45
CA ALA A 588 11.82 -26.68 -0.89
C ALA A 588 12.00 -26.45 0.63
N PHE A 589 11.38 -25.42 1.18
CA PHE A 589 11.48 -25.06 2.60
C PHE A 589 10.35 -25.62 3.47
N GLY A 590 9.46 -26.43 2.91
CA GLY A 590 8.36 -27.10 3.60
C GLY A 590 7.01 -26.78 2.98
N MET A 591 5.97 -27.46 3.47
CA MET A 591 4.59 -27.30 2.97
C MET A 591 3.66 -26.59 3.96
N ASP A 592 4.14 -26.25 5.15
CA ASP A 592 3.42 -25.48 6.14
C ASP A 592 3.48 -24.00 5.79
N LYS A 593 2.32 -23.38 5.63
CA LYS A 593 2.13 -22.04 5.06
C LYS A 593 3.08 -20.96 5.60
N GLU A 594 3.16 -20.86 6.92
CA GLU A 594 3.90 -19.79 7.61
C GLU A 594 5.36 -20.15 7.79
N GLY A 595 5.66 -21.37 8.25
CA GLY A 595 7.04 -21.82 8.45
C GLY A 595 7.85 -21.88 7.15
N GLN A 596 7.19 -22.14 6.02
CA GLN A 596 7.81 -22.09 4.70
C GLN A 596 8.36 -20.69 4.40
N ASP A 597 7.56 -19.64 4.60
CA ASP A 597 7.97 -18.24 4.39
C ASP A 597 9.15 -17.86 5.29
N TYR A 598 9.07 -18.17 6.57
CA TYR A 598 10.15 -17.88 7.51
C TYR A 598 11.47 -18.50 7.09
N ARG A 599 11.45 -19.77 6.73
CA ARG A 599 12.67 -20.50 6.34
C ARG A 599 13.24 -19.99 5.02
N ALA A 600 12.40 -19.74 4.03
CA ALA A 600 12.80 -19.21 2.72
C ALA A 600 13.38 -17.79 2.85
N CYS A 601 12.67 -16.90 3.52
CA CYS A 601 13.11 -15.51 3.70
C CYS A 601 14.42 -15.44 4.49
N ALA A 602 14.58 -16.22 5.55
CA ALA A 602 15.82 -16.29 6.32
C ALA A 602 17.00 -16.84 5.49
N ALA A 603 16.75 -17.83 4.63
CA ALA A 603 17.79 -18.44 3.80
C ALA A 603 18.29 -17.52 2.69
N TYR A 604 17.38 -16.80 2.03
CA TYR A 604 17.73 -15.86 0.96
C TYR A 604 18.22 -14.51 1.48
N GLY A 605 17.73 -14.07 2.65
CA GLY A 605 17.99 -12.73 3.19
C GLY A 605 17.32 -11.62 2.38
N PRO A 606 17.47 -10.35 2.79
CA PRO A 606 16.87 -9.21 2.14
C PRO A 606 17.31 -9.04 0.69
N MET A 607 16.42 -8.47 -0.14
CA MET A 607 16.65 -8.33 -1.58
C MET A 607 17.82 -7.41 -1.92
N TYR A 608 18.04 -6.37 -1.11
CA TYR A 608 19.01 -5.31 -1.37
C TYR A 608 20.23 -5.33 -0.44
N LYS A 609 20.52 -6.46 0.20
CA LYS A 609 21.56 -6.61 1.23
C LYS A 609 22.96 -6.09 0.84
N ASN A 610 23.26 -6.00 -0.45
CA ASN A 610 24.59 -5.65 -0.95
C ASN A 610 24.59 -4.34 -1.79
N ILE A 611 23.64 -3.47 -1.55
CA ILE A 611 23.59 -2.16 -2.22
C ILE A 611 24.41 -1.13 -1.43
#